data_cc417a66e6b22c48f3361a889c3d04cc
#
_entry.id   cc417a66e6b22c48f3361a889c3d04cc
#
_cell.length_a   1.000
_cell.length_b   1.000
_cell.length_c   1.000
_cell.angle_alpha   90.00
_cell.angle_beta   90.00
_cell.angle_gamma   90.00
#
_symmetry.space_group_name_H-M   'P 1'
#
loop_
_entity.id
_entity.type
_entity.pdbx_description
1 polymer ?
#
loop_
_entity_poly.entity_id
_entity_poly.type
_entity_poly.pdbx_seq_one_letter_code
_entity_poly.pdbx_strand_id
1 'polypeptide(L)'
;SCTGVPSGFVGTSGDCDDADPAVHPGATEICNNIDDDCDGLVDDADSGITGQDTWYADTDGDGFGDASSSMLSCDQPMGHVSNNGDCDDTDAAVHPGATEICNNIDDDCDGLVDDLDPGITGQDTWYADTDGDGFGDAASSVLACDQPMGYVSNDEDCDDTDANVHPGATEICNNIDDDCDGLVDDADPGITGQGTWYADVDGDGFGDASSSMLSCDQPMGHVSNNGDCDDTDANVHPGATEICNNIDDDCDGLVDDADPGISGQSSWYLDMDEDGYGDPSNSLLACSQPENYVDNDQDCDDAD
;
A
#
# COMPACT_ATOMS: atom_id res chain seq x y z
N SER A 1 10.04 71.97 87.29
CA SER A 1 10.29 70.91 86.31
C SER A 1 9.02 70.68 85.45
N CYS A 2 9.08 71.14 84.23
CA CYS A 2 8.05 70.81 83.25
C CYS A 2 8.41 69.48 82.64
N THR A 3 7.74 68.43 83.00
CA THR A 3 7.86 67.12 82.47
C THR A 3 6.57 66.71 81.71
N GLY A 4 6.30 67.36 80.67
CA GLY A 4 5.21 66.97 79.83
C GLY A 4 5.55 67.33 78.36
N VAL A 5 5.41 66.39 77.49
CA VAL A 5 5.47 66.66 76.05
C VAL A 5 4.34 67.62 75.70
N PRO A 6 4.59 68.75 74.96
CA PRO A 6 3.53 69.63 74.53
C PRO A 6 2.46 68.92 73.72
N SER A 7 1.20 69.43 73.84
CA SER A 7 0.11 68.86 73.02
C SER A 7 0.37 69.04 71.57
N GLY A 8 0.38 67.92 70.81
CA GLY A 8 0.76 67.86 69.41
C GLY A 8 2.20 67.44 69.12
N PHE A 9 3.00 67.05 70.17
CA PHE A 9 4.33 66.47 70.04
C PHE A 9 4.40 65.11 70.69
N VAL A 10 5.11 64.23 70.13
CA VAL A 10 5.42 62.87 70.67
C VAL A 10 6.80 62.82 71.27
N GLY A 11 7.09 61.90 72.21
CA GLY A 11 8.38 61.75 72.86
C GLY A 11 9.46 61.02 72.05
N THR A 12 9.11 60.50 70.84
CA THR A 12 9.98 59.84 69.95
C THR A 12 10.26 60.72 68.73
N SER A 13 11.51 60.74 68.26
CA SER A 13 11.91 61.43 67.05
C SER A 13 12.18 60.42 65.97
N GLY A 14 12.05 60.78 64.70
CA GLY A 14 12.41 59.95 63.58
C GLY A 14 11.27 59.63 62.62
N ASP A 15 10.10 60.17 62.85
CA ASP A 15 8.98 60.13 61.91
C ASP A 15 9.36 60.95 60.69
N CYS A 16 9.32 60.33 59.49
CA CYS A 16 9.73 60.94 58.23
C CYS A 16 8.57 61.52 57.42
N ASP A 17 7.28 61.22 57.86
CA ASP A 17 6.08 61.89 57.29
C ASP A 17 4.99 62.11 58.37
N ASP A 18 5.11 63.20 59.15
CA ASP A 18 4.12 63.60 60.19
C ASP A 18 2.68 63.72 59.68
N ALA A 19 2.42 63.66 58.38
CA ALA A 19 1.08 63.76 57.79
C ALA A 19 0.45 62.35 57.50
N ASP A 20 1.23 61.35 57.44
CA ASP A 20 0.73 59.97 57.21
C ASP A 20 0.97 59.11 58.49
N PRO A 21 -0.07 58.71 59.19
CA PRO A 21 0.08 57.91 60.39
C PRO A 21 0.53 56.43 60.13
N ALA A 22 0.63 56.02 58.90
CA ALA A 22 1.17 54.69 58.45
C ALA A 22 2.69 54.71 58.30
N VAL A 23 3.32 55.91 58.15
CA VAL A 23 4.72 56.16 57.97
C VAL A 23 5.39 56.57 59.25
N HIS A 24 6.11 55.71 59.94
CA HIS A 24 6.73 56.01 61.25
C HIS A 24 7.78 54.94 61.61
N PRO A 25 8.78 55.24 62.43
CA PRO A 25 9.73 54.25 62.92
C PRO A 25 9.07 52.99 63.49
N GLY A 26 9.38 51.82 62.84
CA GLY A 26 8.83 50.52 63.18
C GLY A 26 7.52 50.14 62.52
N ALA A 27 7.06 50.94 61.55
CA ALA A 27 6.02 50.50 60.61
C ALA A 27 6.50 49.24 59.79
N THR A 28 5.61 48.66 59.01
CA THR A 28 5.96 47.58 58.11
C THR A 28 6.21 48.15 56.74
N GLU A 29 7.36 47.93 56.18
CA GLU A 29 7.72 48.34 54.81
C GLU A 29 6.85 47.59 53.81
N ILE A 30 6.23 48.31 52.89
CA ILE A 30 5.37 47.77 51.81
C ILE A 30 5.77 48.39 50.47
N CYS A 31 5.46 47.70 49.38
CA CYS A 31 5.78 48.15 47.99
C CYS A 31 4.94 49.38 47.60
N ASN A 32 5.43 50.62 47.89
CA ASN A 32 4.70 51.85 47.60
C ASN A 32 5.64 53.03 47.19
N ASN A 33 6.96 52.82 47.12
CA ASN A 33 8.02 53.83 46.88
C ASN A 33 8.14 54.84 48.01
N ILE A 34 7.73 54.52 49.27
CA ILE A 34 7.86 55.32 50.49
C ILE A 34 8.74 54.54 51.46
N ASP A 35 9.55 55.24 52.24
CA ASP A 35 10.24 54.72 53.42
C ASP A 35 9.27 54.69 54.60
N ASP A 36 8.50 53.53 54.70
CA ASP A 36 7.39 53.44 55.68
C ASP A 36 7.90 53.40 57.10
N ASP A 37 9.08 52.80 57.38
CA ASP A 37 9.59 52.69 58.75
C ASP A 37 10.67 53.70 59.11
N CYS A 38 11.00 54.61 58.16
CA CYS A 38 11.91 55.70 58.35
C CYS A 38 13.35 55.26 58.65
N ASP A 39 13.80 54.12 58.14
CA ASP A 39 15.15 53.61 58.36
C ASP A 39 16.16 54.02 57.24
N GLY A 40 15.67 54.60 56.15
CA GLY A 40 16.39 55.10 54.98
C GLY A 40 16.50 54.11 53.85
N LEU A 41 15.80 52.99 53.92
CA LEU A 41 15.65 52.03 52.83
C LEU A 41 14.20 52.10 52.34
N VAL A 42 14.01 51.82 51.04
CA VAL A 42 12.69 51.89 50.39
C VAL A 42 12.44 50.60 49.63
N ASP A 43 11.22 50.09 49.74
CA ASP A 43 10.79 48.90 48.99
C ASP A 43 11.84 47.76 49.06
N ASP A 44 12.24 47.17 47.93
CA ASP A 44 13.17 46.02 47.83
C ASP A 44 14.54 46.28 48.45
N ALA A 45 14.90 47.52 48.82
CA ALA A 45 16.14 47.81 49.56
C ALA A 45 16.01 47.48 51.02
N ASP A 46 14.76 47.40 51.56
CA ASP A 46 14.49 47.03 52.96
C ASP A 46 14.32 45.54 53.15
N SER A 47 15.02 44.96 54.12
CA SER A 47 14.93 43.53 54.39
C SER A 47 13.68 43.08 55.11
N GLY A 48 12.91 44.04 55.64
CA GLY A 48 11.63 43.87 56.36
C GLY A 48 10.42 43.95 55.46
N ILE A 49 10.63 44.20 54.16
CA ILE A 49 9.57 44.41 53.17
C ILE A 49 8.56 43.26 53.12
N THR A 50 7.29 43.63 52.94
CA THR A 50 6.16 42.70 52.72
C THR A 50 5.33 43.13 51.50
N GLY A 51 4.62 42.17 50.87
CA GLY A 51 3.73 42.49 49.77
C GLY A 51 4.41 42.53 48.40
N GLN A 52 5.67 42.06 48.31
CA GLN A 52 6.34 41.84 47.03
C GLN A 52 5.60 40.84 46.16
N ASP A 53 5.58 41.07 44.86
CA ASP A 53 5.10 40.10 43.88
C ASP A 53 6.16 39.03 43.61
N THR A 54 5.70 37.86 43.19
CA THR A 54 6.59 36.79 42.70
C THR A 54 6.80 36.94 41.22
N TRP A 55 8.05 37.04 40.83
CA TRP A 55 8.46 37.13 39.45
C TRP A 55 9.28 35.89 39.05
N TYR A 56 9.08 35.39 37.84
CA TYR A 56 9.70 34.18 37.31
C TYR A 56 10.67 34.53 36.20
N ALA A 57 11.81 33.86 36.13
CA ALA A 57 12.80 34.10 35.05
C ALA A 57 12.14 33.81 33.71
N ASP A 58 12.41 34.66 32.73
CA ASP A 58 12.02 34.57 31.33
C ASP A 58 13.32 34.74 30.51
N THR A 59 13.99 33.60 30.28
CA THR A 59 15.37 33.57 29.74
C THR A 59 15.38 33.68 28.23
N ASP A 60 14.40 33.11 27.54
CA ASP A 60 14.28 33.14 26.10
C ASP A 60 13.45 34.30 25.56
N GLY A 61 12.65 34.94 26.45
CA GLY A 61 11.94 36.19 26.16
C GLY A 61 10.59 36.00 25.46
N ASP A 62 9.95 34.85 25.64
CA ASP A 62 8.65 34.54 25.05
C ASP A 62 7.46 35.10 25.83
N GLY A 63 7.71 35.52 27.09
CA GLY A 63 6.72 36.13 27.99
C GLY A 63 6.13 35.16 29.01
N PHE A 64 6.63 33.92 29.05
CA PHE A 64 6.33 32.95 30.10
C PHE A 64 7.59 32.73 30.95
N GLY A 65 7.46 32.17 32.15
CA GLY A 65 8.57 32.06 33.07
C GLY A 65 8.66 30.69 33.73
N ASP A 66 9.88 30.33 34.11
CA ASP A 66 10.20 29.10 34.80
C ASP A 66 9.74 29.07 36.23
N ALA A 67 8.80 28.18 36.57
CA ALA A 67 8.30 27.97 37.93
C ALA A 67 9.39 27.68 38.97
N SER A 68 10.52 27.12 38.53
CA SER A 68 11.64 26.78 39.43
C SER A 68 12.60 27.92 39.69
N SER A 69 12.49 29.01 38.93
CA SER A 69 13.40 30.17 38.98
C SER A 69 12.62 31.44 39.28
N SER A 70 12.31 31.69 40.59
CA SER A 70 11.52 32.84 41.00
C SER A 70 12.26 33.72 41.97
N MET A 71 11.85 35.01 41.99
CA MET A 71 12.27 35.99 42.97
C MET A 71 11.11 36.87 43.43
N LEU A 72 11.27 37.48 44.59
CA LEU A 72 10.31 38.47 45.12
C LEU A 72 10.82 39.87 44.79
N SER A 73 9.96 40.73 44.30
CA SER A 73 10.27 42.15 44.04
C SER A 73 9.02 42.97 43.96
N CYS A 74 9.11 44.27 44.39
CA CYS A 74 8.03 45.21 44.24
C CYS A 74 7.75 45.58 42.78
N ASP A 75 8.78 45.76 41.99
CA ASP A 75 8.71 46.03 40.56
C ASP A 75 9.17 44.84 39.73
N GLN A 76 8.67 44.73 38.51
CA GLN A 76 9.07 43.68 37.57
C GLN A 76 10.59 43.77 37.26
N PRO A 77 11.41 42.78 37.65
CA PRO A 77 12.81 42.74 37.30
C PRO A 77 12.99 42.49 35.79
N MET A 78 14.06 43.00 35.21
CA MET A 78 14.41 42.75 33.81
C MET A 78 14.62 41.24 33.58
N GLY A 79 14.00 40.66 32.53
CA GLY A 79 14.07 39.22 32.20
C GLY A 79 13.26 38.36 33.15
N HIS A 80 12.20 38.90 33.76
CA HIS A 80 11.26 38.15 34.57
C HIS A 80 9.82 38.53 34.22
N VAL A 81 8.91 37.61 34.39
CA VAL A 81 7.47 37.73 34.12
C VAL A 81 6.65 37.30 35.31
N SER A 82 5.34 37.64 35.33
CA SER A 82 4.44 37.32 36.43
C SER A 82 3.77 35.96 36.37
N ASN A 83 3.94 35.24 35.29
CA ASN A 83 3.43 33.86 35.14
C ASN A 83 4.59 32.85 35.26
N ASN A 84 4.24 31.60 35.52
CA ASN A 84 5.19 30.52 35.79
C ASN A 84 4.85 29.26 34.97
N GLY A 85 4.28 29.45 33.78
CA GLY A 85 3.73 28.34 33.01
C GLY A 85 4.71 27.70 32.00
N ASP A 86 5.92 28.25 31.88
CA ASP A 86 6.95 27.76 30.99
C ASP A 86 7.53 26.42 31.44
N CYS A 87 7.63 25.47 30.54
CA CYS A 87 8.21 24.16 30.81
C CYS A 87 9.62 24.01 30.22
N ASP A 88 10.07 24.92 29.33
CA ASP A 88 11.45 25.02 28.85
C ASP A 88 11.90 26.46 28.60
N ASP A 89 12.25 27.21 29.66
CA ASP A 89 12.74 28.62 29.69
C ASP A 89 14.00 28.86 28.85
N THR A 90 14.33 27.97 27.93
CA THR A 90 15.47 28.10 26.98
C THR A 90 15.05 28.05 25.53
N ASP A 91 13.79 27.70 25.23
CA ASP A 91 13.25 27.63 23.87
C ASP A 91 11.90 28.36 23.77
N ALA A 92 11.94 29.56 23.22
CA ALA A 92 10.76 30.43 23.04
C ALA A 92 9.65 29.86 22.12
N ALA A 93 9.78 28.64 21.62
CA ALA A 93 8.73 27.94 20.91
C ALA A 93 7.93 26.99 21.83
N VAL A 94 8.43 26.76 23.05
CA VAL A 94 7.85 25.86 24.06
C VAL A 94 7.26 26.69 25.19
N HIS A 95 5.94 26.91 25.18
CA HIS A 95 5.25 27.75 26.15
C HIS A 95 3.74 27.47 26.17
N PRO A 96 2.99 27.83 27.24
CA PRO A 96 1.55 27.69 27.26
C PRO A 96 0.85 28.34 26.05
N GLY A 97 0.16 27.51 25.27
CA GLY A 97 -0.56 27.96 24.07
C GLY A 97 0.26 27.94 22.79
N ALA A 98 1.48 27.41 22.81
CA ALA A 98 2.20 27.04 21.60
C ALA A 98 1.41 26.00 20.79
N THR A 99 1.90 25.64 19.62
CA THR A 99 1.28 24.60 18.80
C THR A 99 2.05 23.31 18.99
N GLU A 100 1.40 22.27 19.44
CA GLU A 100 2.00 20.94 19.57
C GLU A 100 2.38 20.36 18.21
N ILE A 101 3.61 19.89 18.08
CA ILE A 101 4.15 19.28 16.87
C ILE A 101 4.89 17.97 17.21
N CYS A 102 5.05 17.09 16.20
CA CYS A 102 5.74 15.80 16.36
C CYS A 102 7.24 15.96 16.58
N ASN A 103 7.68 16.11 17.84
CA ASN A 103 9.09 16.30 18.18
C ASN A 103 9.51 15.65 19.51
N ASN A 104 8.60 14.96 20.20
CA ASN A 104 8.73 14.36 21.52
C ASN A 104 8.95 15.40 22.65
N ILE A 105 8.48 16.64 22.45
CA ILE A 105 8.46 17.73 23.46
C ILE A 105 7.00 18.07 23.73
N ASP A 106 6.70 18.49 24.94
CA ASP A 106 5.44 19.10 25.34
C ASP A 106 5.52 20.59 24.98
N ASP A 107 5.18 20.94 23.72
CA ASP A 107 5.39 22.30 23.20
C ASP A 107 4.47 23.32 23.87
N ASP A 108 3.25 22.94 24.29
CA ASP A 108 2.29 23.87 24.90
C ASP A 108 2.19 23.76 26.44
N CYS A 109 3.05 22.96 27.04
CA CYS A 109 3.18 22.78 28.48
C CYS A 109 1.88 22.32 29.21
N ASP A 110 1.02 21.55 28.50
CA ASP A 110 -0.22 21.02 29.07
C ASP A 110 -0.06 19.63 29.71
N GLY A 111 1.09 18.98 29.52
CA GLY A 111 1.47 17.67 30.06
C GLY A 111 1.17 16.52 29.10
N LEU A 112 0.74 16.80 27.89
CA LEU A 112 0.58 15.83 26.81
C LEU A 112 1.67 16.07 25.76
N VAL A 113 2.08 15.01 25.05
CA VAL A 113 3.20 15.05 24.10
C VAL A 113 2.76 14.35 22.83
N ASP A 114 3.09 14.93 21.69
CA ASP A 114 2.85 14.34 20.37
C ASP A 114 1.40 13.80 20.21
N ASP A 115 1.25 12.54 19.79
CA ASP A 115 -0.07 11.90 19.55
C ASP A 115 -0.98 11.80 20.77
N LEU A 116 -0.51 12.14 21.96
CA LEU A 116 -1.34 12.21 23.15
C LEU A 116 -2.08 13.54 23.28
N ASP A 117 -1.60 14.59 22.57
CA ASP A 117 -2.23 15.91 22.56
C ASP A 117 -3.31 16.01 21.47
N PRO A 118 -4.55 16.43 21.83
CA PRO A 118 -5.63 16.63 20.86
C PRO A 118 -5.40 17.80 19.89
N GLY A 119 -4.46 18.70 20.22
CA GLY A 119 -4.09 19.88 19.41
C GLY A 119 -2.98 19.65 18.42
N ILE A 120 -2.40 18.44 18.42
CA ILE A 120 -1.25 18.07 17.60
C ILE A 120 -1.42 18.40 16.11
N THR A 121 -0.34 18.89 15.51
CA THR A 121 -0.25 19.14 14.07
C THR A 121 1.02 18.53 13.48
N GLY A 122 1.00 18.31 12.17
CA GLY A 122 2.20 17.79 11.47
C GLY A 122 2.37 16.28 11.53
N GLN A 123 1.35 15.54 11.98
CA GLN A 123 1.33 14.09 11.92
C GLN A 123 1.40 13.59 10.46
N ASP A 124 2.09 12.48 10.24
CA ASP A 124 2.08 11.75 8.98
C ASP A 124 0.83 10.87 8.85
N THR A 125 0.45 10.59 7.59
CA THR A 125 -0.62 9.63 7.31
C THR A 125 -0.01 8.25 7.15
N TRP A 126 -0.54 7.28 7.89
CA TRP A 126 -0.14 5.89 7.85
C TRP A 126 -1.32 5.02 7.42
N TYR A 127 -1.09 4.04 6.57
CA TYR A 127 -2.09 3.16 5.98
C TYR A 127 -1.97 1.76 6.55
N ALA A 128 -3.10 1.12 6.82
CA ALA A 128 -3.10 -0.25 7.34
C ALA A 128 -2.43 -1.21 6.35
N ASP A 129 -1.58 -2.09 6.88
CA ASP A 129 -0.91 -3.18 6.20
C ASP A 129 -1.30 -4.47 6.95
N THR A 130 -2.45 -5.03 6.57
CA THR A 130 -3.10 -6.12 7.33
C THR A 130 -2.47 -7.47 7.05
N ASP A 131 -2.02 -7.70 5.81
CA ASP A 131 -1.40 -8.96 5.39
C ASP A 131 0.12 -8.95 5.53
N GLY A 132 0.73 -7.77 5.67
CA GLY A 132 2.15 -7.61 6.02
C GLY A 132 3.08 -7.66 4.81
N ASP A 133 2.62 -7.29 3.62
CA ASP A 133 3.41 -7.29 2.39
C ASP A 133 4.23 -6.00 2.18
N GLY A 134 3.89 -4.95 2.94
CA GLY A 134 4.58 -3.66 2.93
C GLY A 134 3.87 -2.58 2.11
N PHE A 135 2.68 -2.86 1.60
CA PHE A 135 1.77 -1.90 0.99
C PHE A 135 0.55 -1.69 1.90
N GLY A 136 -0.17 -0.60 1.72
CA GLY A 136 -1.25 -0.24 2.61
C GLY A 136 -2.53 0.14 1.89
N ASP A 137 -3.65 -0.11 2.58
CA ASP A 137 -5.00 0.19 2.09
C ASP A 137 -5.29 1.70 2.15
N ALA A 138 -5.51 2.32 1.00
CA ALA A 138 -5.91 3.73 0.87
C ALA A 138 -7.19 4.09 1.66
N ALA A 139 -8.06 3.12 1.93
CA ALA A 139 -9.32 3.34 2.65
C ALA A 139 -9.17 3.25 4.17
N SER A 140 -8.02 2.78 4.68
CA SER A 140 -7.77 2.50 6.08
C SER A 140 -6.53 3.23 6.59
N SER A 141 -6.67 4.50 6.99
CA SER A 141 -5.55 5.33 7.43
C SER A 141 -5.71 5.91 8.82
N VAL A 142 -4.57 6.23 9.44
CA VAL A 142 -4.47 6.97 10.70
C VAL A 142 -3.46 8.10 10.58
N LEU A 143 -3.62 9.13 11.41
CA LEU A 143 -2.59 10.17 11.60
C LEU A 143 -1.79 9.82 12.84
N ALA A 144 -0.47 9.86 12.73
CA ALA A 144 0.43 9.66 13.86
C ALA A 144 1.80 10.30 13.61
N CYS A 145 2.49 10.67 14.69
CA CYS A 145 3.85 11.21 14.62
C CYS A 145 4.85 10.13 14.20
N ASP A 146 4.70 8.94 14.76
CA ASP A 146 5.53 7.79 14.46
C ASP A 146 4.71 6.68 13.77
N GLN A 147 5.38 5.85 12.96
CA GLN A 147 4.74 4.72 12.29
C GLN A 147 4.10 3.75 13.29
N PRO A 148 2.76 3.57 13.30
CA PRO A 148 2.11 2.58 14.14
C PRO A 148 2.42 1.14 13.65
N MET A 149 2.37 0.19 14.59
CA MET A 149 2.55 -1.22 14.23
C MET A 149 1.44 -1.70 13.30
N GLY A 150 1.79 -2.34 12.16
CA GLY A 150 0.85 -2.81 11.16
C GLY A 150 0.35 -1.71 10.23
N TYR A 151 1.12 -0.63 10.09
CA TYR A 151 0.84 0.45 9.15
C TYR A 151 2.10 0.79 8.35
N VAL A 152 1.91 1.28 7.13
CA VAL A 152 2.96 1.70 6.20
C VAL A 152 2.69 3.12 5.69
N SER A 153 3.68 3.72 5.01
CA SER A 153 3.59 5.10 4.52
C SER A 153 3.02 5.24 3.10
N ASN A 154 2.77 4.14 2.41
CA ASN A 154 2.14 4.12 1.09
C ASN A 154 0.69 3.62 1.18
N ASP A 155 -0.13 3.93 0.16
CA ASP A 155 -1.56 3.64 0.05
C ASP A 155 -1.90 2.88 -1.24
N GLU A 156 -0.96 2.09 -1.75
CA GLU A 156 -0.99 1.55 -3.11
C GLU A 156 -1.55 0.13 -3.18
N ASP A 157 -1.91 -0.49 -2.05
CA ASP A 157 -2.50 -1.82 -1.99
C ASP A 157 -3.96 -1.82 -2.47
N CYS A 158 -4.30 -2.75 -3.33
CA CYS A 158 -5.65 -2.94 -3.83
C CYS A 158 -6.41 -4.11 -3.16
N ASP A 159 -5.73 -4.97 -2.40
CA ASP A 159 -6.35 -6.01 -1.55
C ASP A 159 -5.53 -6.31 -0.28
N ASP A 160 -5.60 -5.45 0.74
CA ASP A 160 -4.93 -5.52 2.07
C ASP A 160 -5.26 -6.82 2.87
N THR A 161 -5.73 -7.85 2.19
CA THR A 161 -6.01 -9.17 2.80
C THR A 161 -5.25 -10.32 2.14
N ASP A 162 -4.57 -10.09 1.03
CA ASP A 162 -3.78 -11.09 0.30
C ASP A 162 -2.41 -10.56 -0.11
N ALA A 163 -1.39 -10.87 0.64
CA ALA A 163 0.01 -10.47 0.44
C ALA A 163 0.65 -10.91 -0.91
N ASN A 164 -0.12 -11.46 -1.83
CA ASN A 164 0.32 -11.71 -3.21
C ASN A 164 -0.26 -10.67 -4.19
N VAL A 165 -1.16 -9.80 -3.71
CA VAL A 165 -1.85 -8.77 -4.49
C VAL A 165 -1.32 -7.41 -4.03
N HIS A 166 -0.36 -6.85 -4.75
CA HIS A 166 0.31 -5.60 -4.39
C HIS A 166 1.05 -5.00 -5.59
N PRO A 167 1.39 -3.72 -5.61
CA PRO A 167 2.19 -3.12 -6.66
C PRO A 167 3.50 -3.87 -6.95
N GLY A 168 3.63 -4.34 -8.18
CA GLY A 168 4.80 -5.10 -8.63
C GLY A 168 4.73 -6.61 -8.39
N ALA A 169 3.61 -7.14 -7.93
CA ALA A 169 3.32 -8.58 -7.96
C ALA A 169 3.35 -9.10 -9.41
N THR A 170 3.19 -10.38 -9.59
CA THR A 170 3.14 -10.97 -10.94
C THR A 170 1.69 -11.25 -11.29
N GLU A 171 1.19 -10.62 -12.34
CA GLU A 171 -0.14 -10.86 -12.87
C GLU A 171 -0.30 -12.31 -13.34
N ILE A 172 -1.36 -12.99 -12.85
CA ILE A 172 -1.69 -14.37 -13.20
C ILE A 172 -3.18 -14.49 -13.55
N CYS A 173 -3.54 -15.55 -14.28
CA CYS A 173 -4.91 -15.82 -14.71
C CYS A 173 -5.84 -16.22 -13.53
N ASN A 174 -6.42 -15.26 -12.81
CA ASN A 174 -7.28 -15.50 -11.65
C ASN A 174 -8.48 -14.54 -11.54
N ASN A 175 -8.64 -13.60 -12.46
CA ASN A 175 -9.61 -12.50 -12.48
C ASN A 175 -9.41 -11.49 -11.35
N ILE A 176 -8.20 -11.37 -10.83
CA ILE A 176 -7.78 -10.35 -9.86
C ILE A 176 -6.73 -9.48 -10.55
N ASP A 177 -6.66 -8.23 -10.19
CA ASP A 177 -5.58 -7.29 -10.53
C ASP A 177 -4.47 -7.52 -9.50
N ASP A 178 -3.56 -8.47 -9.80
CA ASP A 178 -2.55 -8.89 -8.82
C ASP A 178 -1.50 -7.82 -8.55
N ASP A 179 -1.16 -6.97 -9.54
CA ASP A 179 -0.14 -5.93 -9.41
C ASP A 179 -0.67 -4.51 -9.21
N CYS A 180 -1.99 -4.39 -9.04
CA CYS A 180 -2.70 -3.13 -8.72
C CYS A 180 -2.50 -2.03 -9.78
N ASP A 181 -2.25 -2.38 -11.05
CA ASP A 181 -2.06 -1.41 -12.14
C ASP A 181 -3.36 -1.02 -12.87
N GLY A 182 -4.46 -1.69 -12.54
CA GLY A 182 -5.80 -1.49 -13.10
C GLY A 182 -6.11 -2.37 -14.33
N LEU A 183 -5.21 -3.27 -14.68
CA LEU A 183 -5.41 -4.28 -15.72
C LEU A 183 -5.54 -5.67 -15.09
N VAL A 184 -6.31 -6.55 -15.71
CA VAL A 184 -6.62 -7.87 -15.15
C VAL A 184 -6.40 -8.91 -16.24
N ASP A 185 -5.79 -10.05 -15.87
CA ASP A 185 -5.60 -11.20 -16.76
C ASP A 185 -5.05 -10.79 -18.14
N ASP A 186 -5.70 -11.20 -19.23
CA ASP A 186 -5.29 -10.95 -20.62
C ASP A 186 -5.22 -9.46 -21.01
N ALA A 187 -5.72 -8.55 -20.18
CA ALA A 187 -5.59 -7.11 -20.41
C ALA A 187 -4.22 -6.58 -19.98
N ASP A 188 -3.53 -7.30 -19.07
CA ASP A 188 -2.20 -6.93 -18.59
C ASP A 188 -1.09 -7.46 -19.50
N PRO A 189 -0.14 -6.58 -19.95
CA PRO A 189 1.01 -7.01 -20.76
C PRO A 189 2.03 -7.88 -20.03
N GLY A 190 2.01 -7.88 -18.68
CA GLY A 190 2.90 -8.63 -17.80
C GLY A 190 2.38 -10.02 -17.44
N ILE A 191 1.17 -10.35 -17.87
CA ILE A 191 0.48 -11.60 -17.54
C ILE A 191 1.33 -12.84 -17.75
N THR A 192 1.25 -13.77 -16.80
CA THR A 192 1.90 -15.08 -16.88
C THR A 192 0.90 -16.22 -16.63
N GLY A 193 1.25 -17.43 -17.08
CA GLY A 193 0.41 -18.60 -16.84
C GLY A 193 -0.75 -18.79 -17.80
N GLN A 194 -0.85 -17.98 -18.85
CA GLN A 194 -1.84 -18.15 -19.91
C GLN A 194 -1.79 -19.55 -20.54
N GLY A 195 -2.94 -20.13 -20.88
CA GLY A 195 -3.05 -21.32 -21.70
C GLY A 195 -2.70 -21.05 -23.17
N THR A 196 -2.18 -22.06 -23.87
CA THR A 196 -2.05 -22.01 -25.33
C THR A 196 -3.31 -22.59 -25.95
N TRP A 197 -3.94 -21.84 -26.82
CA TRP A 197 -5.17 -22.19 -27.53
C TRP A 197 -4.91 -22.19 -29.03
N TYR A 198 -5.46 -23.19 -29.73
CA TYR A 198 -5.26 -23.41 -31.17
C TYR A 198 -6.56 -23.16 -31.91
N ALA A 199 -6.50 -22.52 -33.05
CA ALA A 199 -7.69 -22.27 -33.87
C ALA A 199 -8.36 -23.58 -34.27
N ASP A 200 -9.68 -23.62 -34.20
CA ASP A 200 -10.58 -24.70 -34.58
C ASP A 200 -11.62 -24.08 -35.51
N VAL A 201 -11.29 -24.04 -36.81
CA VAL A 201 -12.06 -23.27 -37.81
C VAL A 201 -13.25 -24.06 -38.31
N ASP A 202 -13.14 -25.40 -38.43
CA ASP A 202 -14.23 -26.25 -38.87
C ASP A 202 -15.10 -26.79 -37.77
N GLY A 203 -14.64 -26.68 -36.50
CA GLY A 203 -15.43 -26.96 -35.29
C GLY A 203 -15.51 -28.44 -34.93
N ASP A 204 -14.52 -29.23 -35.27
CA ASP A 204 -14.46 -30.66 -34.97
C ASP A 204 -13.91 -30.98 -33.59
N GLY A 205 -13.30 -29.96 -32.94
CA GLY A 205 -12.72 -30.04 -31.61
C GLY A 205 -11.23 -30.31 -31.57
N PHE A 206 -10.55 -30.30 -32.70
CA PHE A 206 -9.10 -30.29 -32.85
C PHE A 206 -8.65 -28.95 -33.41
N GLY A 207 -7.38 -28.60 -33.26
CA GLY A 207 -6.88 -27.30 -33.66
C GLY A 207 -5.58 -27.37 -34.45
N ASP A 208 -5.37 -26.33 -35.23
CA ASP A 208 -4.19 -26.17 -36.04
C ASP A 208 -2.98 -25.76 -35.19
N ALA A 209 -1.93 -26.63 -35.19
CA ALA A 209 -0.66 -26.37 -34.49
C ALA A 209 0.05 -25.07 -34.93
N SER A 210 -0.22 -24.59 -36.16
CA SER A 210 0.41 -23.38 -36.72
C SER A 210 -0.34 -22.09 -36.34
N SER A 211 -1.55 -22.19 -35.80
CA SER A 211 -2.43 -21.09 -35.50
C SER A 211 -2.79 -21.06 -33.98
N SER A 212 -1.88 -20.55 -33.17
CA SER A 212 -2.07 -20.52 -31.72
C SER A 212 -2.07 -19.11 -31.14
N MET A 213 -2.74 -18.95 -29.97
CA MET A 213 -2.70 -17.75 -29.15
C MET A 213 -2.59 -18.11 -27.67
N LEU A 214 -2.13 -17.15 -26.86
CA LEU A 214 -2.12 -17.24 -25.42
C LEU A 214 -3.35 -16.51 -24.88
N SER A 215 -4.04 -17.12 -23.90
CA SER A 215 -5.15 -16.49 -23.19
C SER A 215 -5.41 -17.20 -21.86
N CYS A 216 -5.91 -16.48 -20.89
CA CYS A 216 -6.33 -17.05 -19.60
C CYS A 216 -7.55 -17.97 -19.77
N ASP A 217 -8.51 -17.52 -20.54
CA ASP A 217 -9.72 -18.29 -20.85
C ASP A 217 -9.69 -18.81 -22.27
N GLN A 218 -10.46 -19.90 -22.55
CA GLN A 218 -10.60 -20.45 -23.87
C GLN A 218 -11.28 -19.45 -24.81
N PRO A 219 -10.61 -18.94 -25.85
CA PRO A 219 -11.24 -18.07 -26.83
C PRO A 219 -12.26 -18.82 -27.70
N MET A 220 -13.28 -18.11 -28.17
CA MET A 220 -14.27 -18.68 -29.08
C MET A 220 -13.57 -19.18 -30.38
N GLY A 221 -13.89 -20.42 -30.81
CA GLY A 221 -13.28 -21.01 -32.00
C GLY A 221 -11.82 -21.46 -31.81
N HIS A 222 -11.43 -21.74 -30.58
CA HIS A 222 -10.12 -22.29 -30.25
C HIS A 222 -10.28 -23.47 -29.29
N VAL A 223 -9.33 -24.39 -29.34
CA VAL A 223 -9.25 -25.60 -28.50
C VAL A 223 -7.88 -25.75 -27.85
N SER A 224 -7.77 -26.61 -26.86
CA SER A 224 -6.52 -26.80 -26.12
C SER A 224 -5.56 -27.82 -26.74
N ASN A 225 -5.98 -28.53 -27.77
CA ASN A 225 -5.14 -29.48 -28.50
C ASN A 225 -4.74 -28.90 -29.87
N ASN A 226 -3.69 -29.43 -30.46
CA ASN A 226 -3.09 -28.97 -31.72
C ASN A 226 -2.89 -30.11 -32.74
N GLY A 227 -3.79 -31.10 -32.67
CA GLY A 227 -3.60 -32.33 -33.44
C GLY A 227 -4.15 -32.33 -34.87
N ASP A 228 -4.86 -31.26 -35.26
CA ASP A 228 -5.46 -31.17 -36.56
C ASP A 228 -4.44 -30.94 -37.66
N CYS A 229 -4.55 -31.66 -38.74
CA CYS A 229 -3.70 -31.54 -39.92
C CYS A 229 -4.40 -30.83 -41.12
N ASP A 230 -5.71 -30.63 -41.07
CA ASP A 230 -6.47 -29.78 -42.01
C ASP A 230 -7.66 -29.09 -41.36
N ASP A 231 -7.43 -28.00 -40.63
CA ASP A 231 -8.40 -27.13 -39.85
C ASP A 231 -9.51 -26.52 -40.76
N THR A 232 -9.72 -27.07 -41.95
CA THR A 232 -10.80 -26.64 -42.87
C THR A 232 -11.76 -27.76 -43.26
N ASP A 233 -11.47 -29.02 -42.85
CA ASP A 233 -12.31 -30.17 -43.11
C ASP A 233 -12.52 -31.01 -41.83
N ALA A 234 -13.65 -30.86 -41.18
CA ALA A 234 -14.05 -31.56 -39.96
C ALA A 234 -14.11 -33.09 -40.06
N ASN A 235 -13.73 -33.69 -41.15
CA ASN A 235 -13.55 -35.13 -41.26
C ASN A 235 -12.10 -35.56 -41.19
N VAL A 236 -11.17 -34.61 -41.17
CA VAL A 236 -9.71 -34.81 -41.13
C VAL A 236 -9.21 -34.37 -39.76
N HIS A 237 -9.07 -35.31 -38.85
CA HIS A 237 -8.65 -35.06 -37.48
C HIS A 237 -8.14 -36.33 -36.79
N PRO A 238 -7.36 -36.23 -35.68
CA PRO A 238 -6.93 -37.38 -34.93
C PRO A 238 -8.09 -38.30 -34.50
N GLY A 239 -8.03 -39.55 -34.98
CA GLY A 239 -9.06 -40.54 -34.73
C GLY A 239 -10.20 -40.60 -35.71
N ALA A 240 -10.13 -39.81 -36.78
CA ALA A 240 -11.01 -39.99 -37.94
C ALA A 240 -10.80 -41.36 -38.55
N THR A 241 -11.57 -41.73 -39.56
CA THR A 241 -11.44 -43.00 -40.26
C THR A 241 -10.69 -42.75 -41.56
N GLU A 242 -9.53 -43.35 -41.74
CA GLU A 242 -8.75 -43.28 -42.94
C GLU A 242 -9.52 -43.90 -44.14
N ILE A 243 -9.64 -43.15 -45.22
CA ILE A 243 -10.34 -43.57 -46.43
C ILE A 243 -9.47 -43.29 -47.68
N CYS A 244 -9.80 -43.96 -48.80
CA CYS A 244 -9.04 -43.84 -50.03
C CYS A 244 -9.32 -42.49 -50.76
N ASN A 245 -8.56 -41.43 -50.37
CA ASN A 245 -8.73 -40.08 -50.96
C ASN A 245 -7.42 -39.32 -51.17
N ASN A 246 -6.27 -39.92 -50.87
CA ASN A 246 -4.94 -39.35 -50.85
C ASN A 246 -4.74 -38.22 -49.81
N ILE A 247 -5.53 -38.24 -48.73
CA ILE A 247 -5.43 -37.36 -47.57
C ILE A 247 -5.07 -38.26 -46.36
N ASP A 248 -4.36 -37.74 -45.42
CA ASP A 248 -4.13 -38.32 -44.10
C ASP A 248 -5.32 -37.92 -43.21
N ASP A 249 -6.39 -38.75 -43.25
CA ASP A 249 -7.66 -38.36 -42.61
C ASP A 249 -7.55 -38.39 -41.08
N ASP A 250 -6.73 -39.27 -40.48
CA ASP A 250 -6.59 -39.37 -39.00
C ASP A 250 -5.34 -38.70 -38.46
N CYS A 251 -4.60 -37.98 -39.30
CA CYS A 251 -3.42 -37.20 -38.93
C CYS A 251 -2.30 -37.99 -38.24
N ASP A 252 -2.17 -39.29 -38.57
CA ASP A 252 -1.12 -40.16 -38.00
C ASP A 252 0.17 -40.17 -38.83
N GLY A 253 0.16 -39.55 -40.00
CA GLY A 253 1.27 -39.45 -40.95
C GLY A 253 1.27 -40.58 -41.99
N LEU A 254 0.29 -41.43 -42.02
CA LEU A 254 0.11 -42.47 -43.06
C LEU A 254 -1.11 -42.08 -43.91
N VAL A 255 -1.06 -42.48 -45.18
CA VAL A 255 -2.09 -42.11 -46.17
C VAL A 255 -2.55 -43.34 -46.91
N ASP A 256 -3.85 -43.46 -47.13
CA ASP A 256 -4.45 -44.56 -47.92
C ASP A 256 -3.90 -45.96 -47.53
N ASP A 257 -3.44 -46.72 -48.49
CA ASP A 257 -2.92 -48.10 -48.33
C ASP A 257 -1.69 -48.21 -47.40
N ALA A 258 -1.10 -47.11 -46.98
CA ALA A 258 -0.02 -47.10 -46.00
C ALA A 258 -0.54 -47.20 -44.57
N ASP A 259 -1.82 -46.81 -44.36
CA ASP A 259 -2.47 -46.86 -43.06
C ASP A 259 -3.10 -48.24 -42.77
N PRO A 260 -2.78 -48.87 -41.60
CA PRO A 260 -3.38 -50.17 -41.22
C PRO A 260 -4.87 -50.08 -40.90
N GLY A 261 -5.39 -48.85 -40.56
CA GLY A 261 -6.77 -48.59 -40.24
C GLY A 261 -7.68 -48.26 -41.39
N ILE A 262 -7.12 -48.25 -42.61
CA ILE A 262 -7.80 -47.85 -43.84
C ILE A 262 -9.10 -48.59 -44.07
N SER A 263 -10.13 -47.88 -44.50
CA SER A 263 -11.43 -48.43 -44.90
C SER A 263 -11.81 -48.01 -46.32
N GLY A 264 -12.74 -48.78 -46.94
CA GLY A 264 -13.24 -48.43 -48.27
C GLY A 264 -12.37 -48.83 -49.46
N GLN A 265 -11.32 -49.59 -49.21
CA GLN A 265 -10.50 -50.17 -50.26
C GLN A 265 -11.32 -51.01 -51.22
N SER A 266 -10.96 -51.00 -52.51
CA SER A 266 -11.52 -51.90 -53.54
C SER A 266 -10.85 -53.25 -53.52
N SER A 267 -11.56 -54.31 -53.91
CA SER A 267 -10.98 -55.61 -54.14
C SER A 267 -10.38 -55.63 -55.56
N TRP A 268 -9.14 -56.00 -55.64
CA TRP A 268 -8.41 -56.19 -56.90
C TRP A 268 -7.97 -57.63 -57.05
N TYR A 269 -8.04 -58.19 -58.28
CA TYR A 269 -7.75 -59.59 -58.59
C TYR A 269 -6.60 -59.68 -59.53
N LEU A 270 -5.71 -60.62 -59.25
CA LEU A 270 -4.50 -60.77 -60.04
C LEU A 270 -4.88 -61.17 -61.49
N ASP A 271 -4.27 -60.51 -62.49
CA ASP A 271 -4.38 -60.76 -63.93
C ASP A 271 -2.99 -61.09 -64.44
N MET A 272 -2.60 -62.39 -64.43
CA MET A 272 -1.26 -62.81 -64.70
C MET A 272 -0.97 -62.97 -66.20
N ASP A 273 -1.98 -63.29 -67.01
CA ASP A 273 -1.87 -63.45 -68.45
C ASP A 273 -2.22 -62.19 -69.27
N GLU A 274 -2.64 -61.14 -68.55
CA GLU A 274 -2.97 -59.79 -69.03
C GLU A 274 -4.17 -59.79 -70.04
N ASP A 275 -5.15 -60.69 -69.84
CA ASP A 275 -6.30 -60.78 -70.70
C ASP A 275 -7.46 -59.84 -70.27
N GLY A 276 -7.32 -59.18 -69.09
CA GLY A 276 -8.25 -58.22 -68.54
C GLY A 276 -9.31 -58.82 -67.59
N TYR A 277 -9.14 -60.09 -67.24
CA TYR A 277 -9.93 -60.79 -66.19
C TYR A 277 -9.00 -61.20 -65.04
N GLY A 278 -9.48 -61.30 -63.85
CA GLY A 278 -8.65 -61.61 -62.66
C GLY A 278 -9.06 -62.89 -61.94
N ASP A 279 -8.09 -63.50 -61.31
CA ASP A 279 -8.25 -64.75 -60.54
C ASP A 279 -9.04 -64.49 -59.24
N PRO A 280 -10.24 -65.06 -59.09
CA PRO A 280 -11.06 -64.89 -57.85
C PRO A 280 -10.38 -65.50 -56.60
N SER A 281 -9.38 -66.36 -56.77
CA SER A 281 -8.62 -66.95 -55.64
C SER A 281 -7.43 -66.12 -55.20
N ASN A 282 -7.03 -65.09 -55.96
CA ASN A 282 -5.88 -64.26 -55.71
C ASN A 282 -6.23 -62.76 -55.73
N SER A 283 -6.75 -62.29 -54.60
CA SER A 283 -7.20 -60.90 -54.43
C SER A 283 -6.46 -60.14 -53.35
N LEU A 284 -6.37 -58.82 -53.49
CA LEU A 284 -5.91 -57.92 -52.46
C LEU A 284 -6.84 -56.72 -52.37
N LEU A 285 -6.83 -56.03 -51.21
CA LEU A 285 -7.54 -54.77 -51.00
C LEU A 285 -6.54 -53.59 -51.21
N ALA A 286 -6.92 -52.64 -52.06
CA ALA A 286 -6.15 -51.42 -52.22
C ALA A 286 -7.05 -50.24 -52.67
N CYS A 287 -6.55 -49.01 -52.41
CA CYS A 287 -7.23 -47.77 -52.79
C CYS A 287 -7.15 -47.53 -54.29
N SER A 288 -6.06 -47.91 -54.93
CA SER A 288 -5.88 -47.80 -56.37
C SER A 288 -5.47 -49.13 -57.00
N GLN A 289 -5.73 -49.28 -58.30
CA GLN A 289 -5.42 -50.50 -59.04
C GLN A 289 -3.91 -50.78 -58.97
N PRO A 290 -3.51 -51.90 -58.34
CA PRO A 290 -2.10 -52.33 -58.41
C PRO A 290 -1.68 -52.87 -59.78
N GLU A 291 -0.41 -52.88 -59.98
CA GLU A 291 0.17 -53.45 -61.25
C GLU A 291 -0.19 -54.94 -61.35
N ASN A 292 -0.67 -55.36 -62.52
CA ASN A 292 -1.13 -56.72 -62.81
C ASN A 292 -2.39 -57.17 -62.06
N TYR A 293 -3.23 -56.21 -61.60
CA TYR A 293 -4.56 -56.52 -60.95
C TYR A 293 -5.67 -55.83 -61.71
N VAL A 294 -6.83 -56.45 -61.76
CA VAL A 294 -8.08 -55.90 -62.36
C VAL A 294 -9.22 -55.86 -61.39
N ASP A 295 -10.28 -55.12 -61.67
CA ASP A 295 -11.46 -54.90 -60.81
C ASP A 295 -12.53 -55.98 -60.89
N ASN A 296 -12.31 -57.03 -61.65
CA ASN A 296 -13.21 -58.17 -61.84
C ASN A 296 -12.54 -59.51 -61.48
N ASP A 297 -13.36 -60.49 -61.15
CA ASP A 297 -12.99 -61.85 -60.64
C ASP A 297 -13.41 -62.94 -61.60
N GLN A 298 -13.40 -62.66 -62.92
CA GLN A 298 -14.07 -63.49 -63.91
C GLN A 298 -13.14 -64.47 -64.62
N ASP A 299 -11.88 -64.51 -64.26
CA ASP A 299 -10.94 -65.47 -64.81
C ASP A 299 -11.02 -66.82 -64.10
N CYS A 300 -11.14 -67.91 -64.88
CA CYS A 300 -11.21 -69.27 -64.40
C CYS A 300 -9.84 -69.98 -64.50
N ASP A 301 -8.90 -69.44 -65.34
CA ASP A 301 -7.59 -70.02 -65.55
C ASP A 301 -6.55 -68.87 -65.91
N ASP A 302 -6.08 -68.15 -64.91
CA ASP A 302 -5.16 -67.01 -64.94
C ASP A 302 -3.76 -67.33 -65.54
N ALA A 303 -3.68 -68.39 -66.31
CA ALA A 303 -2.43 -68.79 -66.95
C ALA A 303 -2.63 -69.12 -68.48
N ASP A 304 -3.89 -68.96 -69.05
CA ASP A 304 -4.18 -69.35 -70.43
C ASP A 304 -5.13 -68.40 -71.16
#